data_7075fc49275272602696a8feccc01db8
#
_entry.id   7075fc49275272602696a8feccc01db8
#
_cell.length_a   1.000
_cell.length_b   1.000
_cell.length_c   1.000
_cell.angle_alpha   90.00
_cell.angle_beta   90.00
_cell.angle_gamma   90.00
#
_symmetry.space_group_name_H-M   'P 1'
#
loop_
_entity.id
_entity.type
_entity.pdbx_description
1 polymer ?
#
loop_
_entity_poly.entity_id
_entity_poly.type
_entity_poly.pdbx_seq_one_letter_code
_entity_poly.pdbx_strand_id
1 'polypeptide(L)'
;MVGGGNIALRRLRTLKMFHDQVTVISPLVCSGIEDMICSGFVQWIQRSYVPGDLNGFDMVFAATDSRAVNHAVFQEARKAGLPVNICDCKEECSFYFPSVIKNGDIVIGVTSGGTDHKKTKQTADRIRSMIWNQKD
;
A
#
# COMPACT_ATOMS: atom_id res chain seq x y z
N MET A 1 -5.55 5.17 -2.07
CA MET A 1 -5.28 4.67 -0.69
C MET A 1 -6.36 5.19 0.25
N VAL A 2 -7.12 4.32 0.89
CA VAL A 2 -8.09 4.67 1.94
C VAL A 2 -7.48 4.31 3.29
N GLY A 3 -7.33 5.34 4.15
CA GLY A 3 -6.63 5.25 5.44
C GLY A 3 -5.30 5.99 5.46
N GLY A 4 -4.93 6.56 6.62
CA GLY A 4 -3.77 7.45 6.81
C GLY A 4 -2.81 7.03 7.92
N GLY A 5 -2.90 5.78 8.39
CA GLY A 5 -2.06 5.26 9.47
C GLY A 5 -0.72 4.65 9.00
N ASN A 6 -0.02 4.00 9.93
CA ASN A 6 1.30 3.40 9.69
C ASN A 6 1.32 2.31 8.60
N ILE A 7 0.21 1.56 8.43
CA ILE A 7 0.10 0.56 7.37
C ILE A 7 0.05 1.26 6.01
N ALA A 8 -0.75 2.32 5.88
CA ALA A 8 -0.82 3.15 4.68
C ALA A 8 0.55 3.76 4.37
N LEU A 9 1.23 4.37 5.35
CA LEU A 9 2.57 4.95 5.20
C LEU A 9 3.58 3.94 4.65
N ARG A 10 3.60 2.72 5.20
CA ARG A 10 4.52 1.67 4.73
C ARG A 10 4.30 1.33 3.26
N ARG A 11 3.04 1.27 2.81
CA ARG A 11 2.68 1.00 1.41
C ARG A 11 3.02 2.18 0.50
N LEU A 12 2.73 3.40 0.95
CA LEU A 12 3.07 4.63 0.23
C LEU A 12 4.58 4.77 -0.01
N ARG A 13 5.42 4.39 0.96
CA ARG A 13 6.89 4.36 0.77
C ARG A 13 7.33 3.43 -0.35
N THR A 14 6.67 2.29 -0.51
CA THR A 14 6.95 1.38 -1.61
C THR A 14 6.40 1.91 -2.93
N LEU A 15 5.17 2.43 -2.96
CA LEU A 15 4.56 2.99 -4.16
C LEU A 15 5.35 4.18 -4.70
N LYS A 16 5.95 5.00 -3.83
CA LYS A 16 6.82 6.13 -4.22
C LYS A 16 8.04 5.72 -5.07
N MET A 17 8.44 4.46 -5.05
CA MET A 17 9.52 3.97 -5.91
C MET A 17 9.09 3.79 -7.37
N PHE A 18 7.78 3.82 -7.67
CA PHE A 18 7.21 3.43 -8.96
C PHE A 18 6.20 4.42 -9.51
N HIS A 19 5.67 5.30 -8.68
CA HIS A 19 4.63 6.27 -9.03
C HIS A 19 5.01 7.67 -8.59
N ASP A 20 4.53 8.65 -9.32
CA ASP A 20 4.79 10.07 -9.04
C ASP A 20 3.77 10.66 -8.07
N GLN A 21 2.55 10.11 -8.03
CA GLN A 21 1.48 10.61 -7.17
C GLN A 21 0.51 9.52 -6.74
N VAL A 22 0.07 9.58 -5.48
CA VAL A 22 -0.98 8.70 -4.91
C VAL A 22 -2.00 9.56 -4.18
N THR A 23 -3.30 9.29 -4.38
CA THR A 23 -4.37 9.92 -3.61
C THR A 23 -4.60 9.15 -2.31
N VAL A 24 -4.65 9.85 -1.18
CA VAL A 24 -4.99 9.33 0.14
C VAL A 24 -6.31 9.94 0.59
N ILE A 25 -7.28 9.09 0.96
CA ILE A 25 -8.57 9.49 1.55
C ILE A 25 -8.56 9.05 3.01
N SER A 26 -8.52 10.01 3.92
CA SER A 26 -8.52 9.76 5.36
C SER A 26 -8.83 11.05 6.12
N PRO A 27 -9.60 11.01 7.22
CA PRO A 27 -9.82 12.20 8.05
C PRO A 27 -8.52 12.68 8.73
N LEU A 28 -7.60 11.76 9.05
CA LEU A 28 -6.32 12.04 9.67
C LEU A 28 -5.22 11.25 8.98
N VAL A 29 -4.00 11.77 8.99
CA VAL A 29 -2.80 11.08 8.49
C VAL A 29 -1.69 11.15 9.54
N CYS A 30 -0.79 10.15 9.54
CA CYS A 30 0.39 10.19 10.39
C CYS A 30 1.46 11.12 9.80
N SER A 31 2.39 11.61 10.63
CA SER A 31 3.43 12.59 10.25
C SER A 31 4.25 12.18 9.02
N GLY A 32 4.57 10.90 8.86
CA GLY A 32 5.28 10.45 7.68
C GLY A 32 4.49 10.56 6.36
N ILE A 33 3.14 10.62 6.41
CA ILE A 33 2.29 10.92 5.25
C ILE A 33 2.22 12.43 5.05
N GLU A 34 2.23 13.25 6.11
CA GLU A 34 2.31 14.72 6.01
C GLU A 34 3.56 15.15 5.23
N ASP A 35 4.72 14.52 5.49
CA ASP A 35 5.95 14.75 4.72
C ASP A 35 5.78 14.41 3.23
N MET A 36 5.02 13.37 2.92
CA MET A 36 4.72 12.99 1.54
C MET A 36 3.74 13.95 0.85
N ILE A 37 2.83 14.55 1.60
CA ILE A 37 1.93 15.61 1.12
C ILE A 37 2.77 16.87 0.81
N CYS A 38 3.63 17.28 1.73
CA CYS A 38 4.52 18.44 1.52
C CYS A 38 5.45 18.26 0.31
N SER A 39 5.89 17.02 0.03
CA SER A 39 6.72 16.70 -1.15
C SER A 39 5.93 16.59 -2.46
N GLY A 40 4.60 16.71 -2.44
CA GLY A 40 3.74 16.60 -3.61
C GLY A 40 3.45 15.16 -4.07
N PHE A 41 4.00 14.14 -3.40
CA PHE A 41 3.74 12.74 -3.76
C PHE A 41 2.33 12.29 -3.36
N VAL A 42 1.79 12.77 -2.24
CA VAL A 42 0.44 12.44 -1.78
C VAL A 42 -0.50 13.60 -2.03
N GLN A 43 -1.57 13.34 -2.75
CA GLN A 43 -2.77 14.18 -2.78
C GLN A 43 -3.70 13.72 -1.67
N TRP A 44 -3.92 14.54 -0.65
CA TRP A 44 -4.74 14.20 0.50
C TRP A 44 -6.15 14.76 0.41
N ILE A 45 -7.13 13.88 0.52
CA ILE A 45 -8.55 14.22 0.66
C ILE A 45 -8.90 14.02 2.13
N GLN A 46 -8.97 15.13 2.87
CA GLN A 46 -9.14 15.13 4.33
C GLN A 46 -10.60 14.90 4.73
N ARG A 47 -11.07 13.69 4.57
CA ARG A 47 -12.38 13.22 5.02
C ARG A 47 -12.43 11.70 5.06
N SER A 48 -13.49 11.16 5.66
CA SER A 48 -13.79 9.73 5.54
C SER A 48 -14.13 9.34 4.11
N TYR A 49 -13.85 8.08 3.78
CA TYR A 49 -14.27 7.45 2.54
C TYR A 49 -15.80 7.49 2.40
N VAL A 50 -16.27 7.72 1.19
CA VAL A 50 -17.68 7.57 0.80
C VAL A 50 -17.78 6.76 -0.49
N PRO A 51 -18.88 6.01 -0.73
CA PRO A 51 -19.10 5.30 -1.99
C PRO A 51 -18.99 6.25 -3.19
N GLY A 52 -18.30 5.82 -4.24
CA GLY A 52 -17.98 6.62 -5.42
C GLY A 52 -16.56 7.18 -5.44
N ASP A 53 -15.85 7.14 -4.32
CA ASP A 53 -14.48 7.66 -4.20
C ASP A 53 -13.43 6.86 -5.00
N LEU A 54 -13.78 5.68 -5.47
CA LEU A 54 -12.86 4.83 -6.23
C LEU A 54 -12.90 5.10 -7.73
N ASN A 55 -13.81 5.96 -8.20
CA ASN A 55 -13.93 6.28 -9.62
C ASN A 55 -12.66 6.96 -10.16
N GLY A 56 -12.16 6.47 -11.28
CA GLY A 56 -11.01 7.04 -11.99
C GLY A 56 -9.65 6.61 -11.42
N PHE A 57 -9.62 5.63 -10.53
CA PHE A 57 -8.38 5.02 -10.05
C PHE A 57 -8.16 3.63 -10.67
N ASP A 58 -6.88 3.25 -10.82
CA ASP A 58 -6.48 1.97 -11.43
C ASP A 58 -6.31 0.86 -10.40
N MET A 59 -6.08 1.20 -9.12
CA MET A 59 -5.78 0.27 -8.04
C MET A 59 -6.15 0.86 -6.68
N VAL A 60 -6.64 0.04 -5.77
CA VAL A 60 -7.12 0.47 -4.46
C VAL A 60 -6.45 -0.28 -3.32
N PHE A 61 -6.14 0.45 -2.26
CA PHE A 61 -5.69 -0.07 -0.98
C PHE A 61 -6.60 0.43 0.14
N ALA A 62 -7.13 -0.46 0.97
CA ALA A 62 -7.81 -0.10 2.21
C ALA A 62 -6.95 -0.48 3.40
N ALA A 63 -6.58 0.52 4.19
CA ALA A 63 -5.72 0.41 5.36
C ALA A 63 -6.23 1.29 6.50
N THR A 64 -7.53 1.17 6.80
CA THR A 64 -8.16 1.84 7.94
C THR A 64 -8.25 0.89 9.14
N ASP A 65 -8.55 1.42 10.30
CA ASP A 65 -8.87 0.68 11.53
C ASP A 65 -10.35 0.25 11.60
N SER A 66 -11.16 0.64 10.62
CA SER A 66 -12.58 0.27 10.53
C SER A 66 -12.79 -0.88 9.54
N ARG A 67 -13.14 -2.05 10.06
CA ARG A 67 -13.51 -3.20 9.23
C ARG A 67 -14.67 -2.88 8.27
N ALA A 68 -15.65 -2.10 8.73
CA ALA A 68 -16.79 -1.72 7.91
C ALA A 68 -16.38 -0.86 6.71
N VAL A 69 -15.46 0.10 6.90
CA VAL A 69 -14.94 0.92 5.81
C VAL A 69 -14.11 0.07 4.84
N ASN A 70 -13.20 -0.77 5.35
CA ASN A 70 -12.39 -1.64 4.52
C ASN A 70 -13.26 -2.58 3.65
N HIS A 71 -14.33 -3.13 4.23
CA HIS A 71 -15.29 -3.97 3.50
C HIS A 71 -16.07 -3.19 2.44
N ALA A 72 -16.51 -1.96 2.73
CA ALA A 72 -17.19 -1.10 1.77
C ALA A 72 -16.29 -0.78 0.56
N VAL A 73 -15.02 -0.47 0.81
CA VAL A 73 -14.01 -0.28 -0.24
C VAL A 73 -13.84 -1.54 -1.09
N PHE A 74 -13.77 -2.73 -0.46
CA PHE A 74 -13.71 -3.99 -1.19
C PHE A 74 -14.92 -4.20 -2.10
N GLN A 75 -16.14 -3.97 -1.57
CA GLN A 75 -17.36 -4.15 -2.36
C GLN A 75 -17.41 -3.23 -3.58
N GLU A 76 -17.05 -1.95 -3.41
CA GLU A 76 -17.01 -0.99 -4.51
C GLU A 76 -15.94 -1.36 -5.53
N ALA A 77 -14.71 -1.65 -5.09
CA ALA A 77 -13.62 -2.04 -5.97
C ALA A 77 -13.96 -3.31 -6.77
N ARG A 78 -14.53 -4.33 -6.12
CA ARG A 78 -14.98 -5.56 -6.78
C ARG A 78 -16.04 -5.29 -7.85
N LYS A 79 -17.03 -4.44 -7.54
CA LYS A 79 -18.09 -4.07 -8.49
C LYS A 79 -17.54 -3.30 -9.69
N ALA A 80 -16.52 -2.47 -9.47
CA ALA A 80 -15.84 -1.70 -10.50
C ALA A 80 -14.75 -2.49 -11.27
N GLY A 81 -14.45 -3.73 -10.86
CA GLY A 81 -13.37 -4.53 -11.46
C GLY A 81 -11.96 -4.02 -11.13
N LEU A 82 -11.79 -3.23 -10.08
CA LEU A 82 -10.51 -2.65 -9.67
C LEU A 82 -9.67 -3.64 -8.86
N PRO A 83 -8.37 -3.76 -9.12
CA PRO A 83 -7.45 -4.43 -8.22
C PRO A 83 -7.51 -3.81 -6.82
N VAL A 84 -7.69 -4.66 -5.78
CA VAL A 84 -7.85 -4.19 -4.41
C VAL A 84 -7.03 -5.02 -3.43
N ASN A 85 -6.43 -4.33 -2.46
CA ASN A 85 -5.76 -4.95 -1.33
C ASN A 85 -6.30 -4.39 -0.02
N ILE A 86 -6.83 -5.28 0.81
CA ILE A 86 -7.46 -4.98 2.10
C ILE A 86 -6.52 -5.42 3.21
N CYS A 87 -6.14 -4.50 4.11
CA CYS A 87 -5.07 -4.75 5.09
C CYS A 87 -5.44 -5.75 6.19
N ASP A 88 -6.72 -5.92 6.48
CA ASP A 88 -7.26 -6.72 7.60
C ASP A 88 -8.06 -7.95 7.15
N CYS A 89 -8.17 -8.20 5.84
CA CYS A 89 -8.90 -9.35 5.32
C CYS A 89 -8.24 -9.89 4.03
N LYS A 90 -7.58 -11.03 4.14
CA LYS A 90 -6.89 -11.67 3.03
C LYS A 90 -7.84 -12.11 1.91
N GLU A 91 -8.99 -12.61 2.28
CA GLU A 91 -10.02 -13.14 1.38
C GLU A 91 -10.64 -12.06 0.48
N GLU A 92 -10.53 -10.80 0.88
CA GLU A 92 -10.99 -9.65 0.13
C GLU A 92 -9.90 -9.02 -0.75
N CYS A 93 -8.70 -9.58 -0.77
CA CYS A 93 -7.62 -9.11 -1.61
C CYS A 93 -7.66 -9.77 -2.99
N SER A 94 -7.59 -8.98 -4.06
CA SER A 94 -7.36 -9.49 -5.41
C SER A 94 -5.87 -9.69 -5.72
N PHE A 95 -4.98 -9.09 -4.93
CA PHE A 95 -3.54 -9.27 -4.99
C PHE A 95 -2.89 -9.05 -3.63
N TYR A 96 -1.66 -9.58 -3.46
CA TYR A 96 -0.90 -9.39 -2.23
C TYR A 96 0.25 -8.42 -2.44
N PHE A 97 0.37 -7.46 -1.51
CA PHE A 97 1.42 -6.46 -1.56
C PHE A 97 2.75 -7.07 -1.10
N PRO A 98 3.77 -7.18 -1.98
CA PRO A 98 5.03 -7.83 -1.65
C PRO A 98 5.93 -6.95 -0.78
N SER A 99 6.94 -7.57 -0.14
CA SER A 99 8.13 -6.84 0.28
C SER A 99 8.97 -6.56 -0.95
N VAL A 100 9.20 -5.28 -1.24
CA VAL A 100 9.95 -4.86 -2.43
C VAL A 100 11.40 -4.52 -2.09
N ILE A 101 12.31 -4.98 -2.92
CA ILE A 101 13.73 -4.65 -2.90
C ILE A 101 14.06 -4.04 -4.26
N LYS A 102 14.60 -2.82 -4.27
CA LYS A 102 15.03 -2.14 -5.50
C LYS A 102 16.52 -1.86 -5.42
N ASN A 103 17.27 -2.28 -6.43
CA ASN A 103 18.69 -2.02 -6.59
C ASN A 103 18.96 -1.61 -8.04
N GLY A 104 19.16 -0.30 -8.26
CA GLY A 104 19.20 0.26 -9.62
C GLY A 104 17.91 -0.04 -10.37
N ASP A 105 18.02 -0.69 -11.52
CA ASP A 105 16.91 -1.08 -12.39
C ASP A 105 16.30 -2.44 -12.01
N ILE A 106 16.92 -3.16 -11.06
CA ILE A 106 16.45 -4.48 -10.63
C ILE A 106 15.43 -4.30 -9.50
N VAL A 107 14.27 -4.93 -9.65
CA VAL A 107 13.23 -4.98 -8.64
C VAL A 107 12.92 -6.42 -8.28
N ILE A 108 12.98 -6.74 -6.99
CA ILE A 108 12.65 -8.07 -6.45
C ILE A 108 11.44 -7.94 -5.53
N GLY A 109 10.37 -8.66 -5.86
CA GLY A 109 9.20 -8.79 -5.02
C GLY A 109 9.22 -10.11 -4.25
N VAL A 110 9.10 -10.06 -2.91
CA VAL A 110 9.04 -11.24 -2.05
C VAL A 110 7.67 -11.33 -1.42
N THR A 111 6.98 -12.43 -1.65
CA THR A 111 5.65 -12.69 -1.09
C THR A 111 5.48 -14.15 -0.69
N SER A 112 4.67 -14.40 0.33
CA SER A 112 4.22 -15.74 0.73
C SER A 112 2.74 -15.98 0.33
N GLY A 113 2.19 -15.16 -0.58
CA GLY A 113 0.76 -15.22 -0.88
C GLY A 113 -0.11 -14.86 0.33
N GLY A 114 0.40 -13.97 1.22
CA GLY A 114 -0.31 -13.54 2.43
C GLY A 114 -0.36 -14.59 3.55
N THR A 115 0.42 -15.68 3.48
CA THR A 115 0.40 -16.76 4.48
C THR A 115 1.34 -16.52 5.66
N ASP A 116 2.52 -15.90 5.44
CA ASP A 116 3.54 -15.68 6.47
C ASP A 116 4.29 -14.36 6.24
N HIS A 117 3.78 -13.30 6.85
CA HIS A 117 4.39 -11.97 6.76
C HIS A 117 5.77 -11.89 7.44
N LYS A 118 6.00 -12.66 8.52
CA LYS A 118 7.28 -12.67 9.25
C LYS A 118 8.37 -13.29 8.39
N LYS A 119 8.10 -14.45 7.81
CA LYS A 119 9.02 -15.15 6.91
C LYS A 119 9.29 -14.34 5.65
N THR A 120 8.26 -13.71 5.08
CA THR A 120 8.39 -12.80 3.93
C THR A 120 9.36 -11.65 4.24
N LYS A 121 9.19 -10.99 5.39
CA LYS A 121 10.08 -9.89 5.82
C LYS A 121 11.51 -10.39 6.02
N GLN A 122 11.71 -11.47 6.77
CA GLN A 122 13.04 -12.04 7.02
C GLN A 122 13.76 -12.42 5.73
N THR A 123 13.05 -13.04 4.78
CA THR A 123 13.59 -13.40 3.47
C THR A 123 14.00 -12.16 2.68
N ALA A 124 13.13 -11.15 2.63
CA ALA A 124 13.44 -9.88 1.96
C ALA A 124 14.66 -9.17 2.58
N ASP A 125 14.77 -9.17 3.92
CA ASP A 125 15.90 -8.56 4.62
C ASP A 125 17.23 -9.32 4.34
N ARG A 126 17.19 -10.66 4.25
CA ARG A 126 18.36 -11.47 3.85
C ARG A 126 18.77 -11.18 2.42
N ILE A 127 17.83 -11.15 1.47
CA ILE A 127 18.14 -10.80 0.07
C ILE A 127 18.74 -9.39 0.00
N ARG A 128 18.17 -8.44 0.73
CA ARG A 128 18.66 -7.07 0.78
C ARG A 128 20.11 -7.00 1.26
N SER A 129 20.43 -7.70 2.35
CA SER A 129 21.79 -7.74 2.87
C SER A 129 22.80 -8.38 1.89
N MET A 130 22.40 -9.42 1.15
CA MET A 130 23.26 -10.04 0.14
C MET A 130 23.59 -9.10 -1.03
N ILE A 131 22.62 -8.33 -1.49
CA ILE A 131 22.77 -7.40 -2.62
C ILE A 131 23.63 -6.19 -2.22
N TRP A 132 23.51 -5.68 -0.98
CA TRP A 132 24.28 -4.50 -0.52
C TRP A 132 25.66 -4.82 0.00
N ASN A 133 25.91 -6.07 0.44
CA ASN A 133 27.25 -6.48 0.90
C ASN A 133 28.23 -6.87 -0.23
N GLN A 134 27.79 -6.85 -1.48
CA GLN A 134 28.64 -7.00 -2.66
C GLN A 134 29.10 -5.64 -3.19
N LYS A 135 29.62 -4.76 -2.31
CA LYS A 135 30.47 -3.65 -2.76
C LYS A 135 31.90 -4.19 -2.81
N ASP A 136 32.34 -4.54 -4.01
CA ASP A 136 33.75 -4.62 -4.36
C ASP A 136 34.42 -3.25 -4.18
#